data_ccf015adb3b21bc127e7fdb7e5eddc8d
#
_entry.id   ccf015adb3b21bc127e7fdb7e5eddc8d
#
_cell.length_a   1.000
_cell.length_b   1.000
_cell.length_c   1.000
_cell.angle_alpha   90.00
_cell.angle_beta   90.00
_cell.angle_gamma   90.00
#
_symmetry.space_group_name_H-M   'P 1'
#
loop_
_entity.id
_entity.type
_entity.pdbx_description
1 polymer ?
#
loop_
_entity_poly.entity_id
_entity_poly.type
_entity_poly.pdbx_seq_one_letter_code
_entity_poly.pdbx_strand_id
1 'polypeptide(L)'
;MHNLAVNLERSAALFPSKVALRMGDDEISYASLDKFAGNIAVNLKRLGLQVGDKVALSCPNITYFPMVYYGILKAGCVVVPLNVLFKGREIAYHLNDSDAKAYFCFEGSEELPMGSYGRQGFSQAEQCEYFISLSAQCEEGEHAIDSWLAEEHESFESVTRLGDDTAVILYTSGTTGQPKGAELSHTNMLTNAMSSQYLMRLEYSDTTMATLPLFHSFGQTVMMNASVLTGSTMVLIPRFEPKFVIEQIIQHKVSVFAGVPTMYIALLRAGEQSPEHSELVKHSLRLGVSGGASMPVEVIRQFEQRFELPVLEGYGLSETAPVATFNHIDGDRLPGSVGQPLCGYVIKIADVKGHAQAVGELGEVCIKSPSVMKGYYGRPEATRDALRDGWFLTGDIGRVDEHGNLFIVDRVKDMIIRGGYNVYPREIEEVLMCYPDVEMVAVVGEHDDRLGEEVHAHVVLHQDAHCCPDTLIAWCREQLADYKYPRRVFIRKALPMTATGKILKRELHPLDVVEVENGQL
;
A
#
# COMPACT_ATOMS: atom_id res chain seq x y z
N MET A 1 17.70 22.01 6.51
CA MET A 1 17.65 21.13 5.33
C MET A 1 16.52 20.13 5.55
N HIS A 2 15.58 20.02 4.60
CA HIS A 2 14.37 19.20 4.78
C HIS A 2 14.22 18.12 3.69
N ASN A 3 15.27 17.89 2.85
CA ASN A 3 15.22 16.85 1.85
C ASN A 3 15.13 15.46 2.51
N LEU A 4 14.15 14.65 2.12
CA LEU A 4 13.92 13.30 2.65
C LEU A 4 15.15 12.38 2.49
N ALA A 5 15.96 12.59 1.44
CA ALA A 5 17.19 11.81 1.19
C ALA A 5 18.28 12.01 2.27
N VAL A 6 18.22 13.08 3.07
CA VAL A 6 19.15 13.30 4.19
C VAL A 6 19.09 12.18 5.24
N ASN A 7 17.95 11.47 5.32
CA ASN A 7 17.84 10.29 6.18
C ASN A 7 18.78 9.15 5.72
N LEU A 8 18.94 8.97 4.40
CA LEU A 8 19.89 8.01 3.86
C LEU A 8 21.34 8.45 4.16
N GLU A 9 21.68 9.71 3.93
CA GLU A 9 23.01 10.26 4.22
C GLU A 9 23.36 10.09 5.70
N ARG A 10 22.40 10.41 6.60
CA ARG A 10 22.58 10.19 8.03
C ARG A 10 22.86 8.73 8.37
N SER A 11 22.06 7.82 7.83
CA SER A 11 22.23 6.38 8.10
C SER A 11 23.53 5.83 7.50
N ALA A 12 23.92 6.30 6.33
CA ALA A 12 25.22 5.97 5.72
C ALA A 12 26.40 6.49 6.55
N ALA A 13 26.30 7.68 7.11
CA ALA A 13 27.34 8.25 7.98
C ALA A 13 27.44 7.52 9.33
N LEU A 14 26.32 7.13 9.94
CA LEU A 14 26.28 6.46 11.24
C LEU A 14 26.62 4.96 11.14
N PHE A 15 26.20 4.31 10.06
CA PHE A 15 26.22 2.86 9.88
C PHE A 15 26.75 2.43 8.51
N PRO A 16 27.92 2.89 8.05
CA PRO A 16 28.35 2.76 6.65
C PRO A 16 28.43 1.31 6.16
N SER A 17 28.90 0.40 6.99
CA SER A 17 29.08 -1.02 6.66
C SER A 17 27.86 -1.89 6.92
N LYS A 18 26.79 -1.33 7.56
CA LYS A 18 25.56 -2.10 7.80
C LYS A 18 24.83 -2.36 6.50
N VAL A 19 24.32 -3.59 6.34
CA VAL A 19 23.43 -3.96 5.24
C VAL A 19 22.14 -3.13 5.35
N ALA A 20 21.89 -2.30 4.35
CA ALA A 20 20.65 -1.53 4.19
C ALA A 20 19.59 -2.35 3.46
N LEU A 21 19.98 -3.01 2.37
CA LEU A 21 19.11 -3.80 1.50
C LEU A 21 19.65 -5.21 1.35
N ARG A 22 18.73 -6.17 1.34
CA ARG A 22 19.03 -7.57 1.05
C ARG A 22 18.00 -8.13 0.06
N MET A 23 18.48 -8.82 -0.98
CA MET A 23 17.64 -9.49 -1.97
C MET A 23 18.29 -10.82 -2.35
N GLY A 24 17.71 -11.93 -1.88
CA GLY A 24 18.39 -13.21 -1.95
C GLY A 24 19.74 -13.16 -1.24
N ASP A 25 20.81 -13.50 -1.96
CA ASP A 25 22.19 -13.44 -1.44
C ASP A 25 22.87 -12.07 -1.63
N ASP A 26 22.25 -11.17 -2.38
CA ASP A 26 22.80 -9.84 -2.63
C ASP A 26 22.58 -8.91 -1.44
N GLU A 27 23.64 -8.23 -1.02
CA GLU A 27 23.65 -7.28 0.07
C GLU A 27 24.19 -5.92 -0.36
N ILE A 28 23.48 -4.85 0.00
CA ILE A 28 23.92 -3.48 -0.24
C ILE A 28 24.03 -2.76 1.10
N SER A 29 25.22 -2.25 1.41
CA SER A 29 25.45 -1.47 2.62
C SER A 29 24.83 -0.07 2.52
N TYR A 30 24.64 0.62 3.66
CA TYR A 30 24.19 2.01 3.66
C TYR A 30 25.16 2.93 2.90
N ALA A 31 26.48 2.73 3.04
CA ALA A 31 27.46 3.51 2.28
C ALA A 31 27.34 3.27 0.77
N SER A 32 27.13 2.02 0.34
CA SER A 32 26.92 1.70 -1.08
C SER A 32 25.60 2.26 -1.60
N LEU A 33 24.52 2.17 -0.83
CA LEU A 33 23.22 2.72 -1.21
C LEU A 33 23.28 4.25 -1.40
N ASP A 34 23.96 4.95 -0.48
CA ASP A 34 24.15 6.40 -0.58
C ASP A 34 25.02 6.80 -1.78
N LYS A 35 26.10 6.05 -2.04
CA LYS A 35 26.95 6.23 -3.23
C LYS A 35 26.16 6.06 -4.52
N PHE A 36 25.39 4.98 -4.66
CA PHE A 36 24.57 4.72 -5.85
C PHE A 36 23.50 5.80 -6.06
N ALA A 37 22.82 6.21 -4.99
CA ALA A 37 21.87 7.33 -5.06
C ALA A 37 22.58 8.64 -5.46
N GLY A 38 23.78 8.89 -4.97
CA GLY A 38 24.62 10.01 -5.37
C GLY A 38 24.96 10.00 -6.86
N ASN A 39 25.39 8.85 -7.39
CA ASN A 39 25.71 8.67 -8.81
C ASN A 39 24.50 8.96 -9.71
N ILE A 40 23.31 8.49 -9.32
CA ILE A 40 22.06 8.79 -10.02
C ILE A 40 21.78 10.29 -10.00
N ALA A 41 21.92 10.95 -8.85
CA ALA A 41 21.71 12.40 -8.74
C ALA A 41 22.68 13.21 -9.63
N VAL A 42 23.95 12.83 -9.69
CA VAL A 42 24.95 13.43 -10.60
C VAL A 42 24.50 13.31 -12.05
N ASN A 43 24.08 12.12 -12.48
CA ASN A 43 23.70 11.87 -13.86
C ASN A 43 22.40 12.58 -14.23
N LEU A 44 21.39 12.64 -13.34
CA LEU A 44 20.19 13.47 -13.57
C LEU A 44 20.53 14.95 -13.78
N LYS A 45 21.46 15.50 -13.00
CA LYS A 45 21.96 16.87 -13.22
C LYS A 45 22.71 17.04 -14.54
N ARG A 46 23.51 16.05 -14.97
CA ARG A 46 24.20 16.07 -16.28
C ARG A 46 23.21 16.05 -17.44
N LEU A 47 22.09 15.38 -17.31
CA LEU A 47 20.97 15.43 -18.26
C LEU A 47 20.25 16.77 -18.26
N GLY A 48 20.59 17.68 -17.35
CA GLY A 48 20.00 19.03 -17.30
C GLY A 48 18.72 19.15 -16.45
N LEU A 49 18.35 18.10 -15.70
CA LEU A 49 17.18 18.17 -14.82
C LEU A 49 17.36 19.22 -13.73
N GLN A 50 16.31 19.98 -13.50
CA GLN A 50 16.27 21.08 -12.56
C GLN A 50 15.57 20.63 -11.25
N VAL A 51 15.79 21.40 -10.20
CA VAL A 51 15.12 21.23 -8.91
C VAL A 51 13.59 21.33 -9.09
N GLY A 52 12.87 20.30 -8.65
CA GLY A 52 11.41 20.22 -8.79
C GLY A 52 10.91 19.53 -10.07
N ASP A 53 11.81 19.18 -11.00
CA ASP A 53 11.44 18.33 -12.13
C ASP A 53 10.96 16.96 -11.65
N LYS A 54 9.96 16.39 -12.32
CA LYS A 54 9.38 15.10 -11.98
C LYS A 54 10.10 14.01 -12.74
N VAL A 55 10.37 12.92 -12.03
CA VAL A 55 11.05 11.75 -12.56
C VAL A 55 10.21 10.52 -12.24
N ALA A 56 9.74 9.84 -13.29
CA ALA A 56 8.93 8.65 -13.15
C ALA A 56 9.79 7.41 -12.87
N LEU A 57 9.23 6.44 -12.14
CA LEU A 57 9.90 5.21 -11.75
C LEU A 57 8.94 4.01 -11.80
N SER A 58 9.15 3.09 -12.77
CA SER A 58 8.51 1.78 -12.85
C SER A 58 9.51 0.70 -12.44
N CYS A 59 9.43 0.23 -11.21
CA CYS A 59 10.36 -0.75 -10.67
C CYS A 59 9.67 -1.62 -9.61
N PRO A 60 9.86 -2.96 -9.64
CA PRO A 60 9.41 -3.83 -8.56
C PRO A 60 10.27 -3.64 -7.29
N ASN A 61 9.98 -4.45 -6.25
CA ASN A 61 10.74 -4.41 -4.99
C ASN A 61 12.12 -5.06 -5.16
N ILE A 62 12.99 -4.41 -5.90
CA ILE A 62 14.39 -4.80 -6.13
C ILE A 62 15.33 -3.66 -5.71
N THR A 63 16.61 -3.92 -5.67
CA THR A 63 17.63 -2.99 -5.18
C THR A 63 17.66 -1.65 -5.92
N TYR A 64 17.29 -1.62 -7.20
CA TYR A 64 17.21 -0.39 -7.98
C TYR A 64 16.14 0.60 -7.45
N PHE A 65 15.02 0.11 -6.91
CA PHE A 65 13.97 1.03 -6.45
C PHE A 65 14.47 2.02 -5.39
N PRO A 66 15.06 1.60 -4.25
CA PRO A 66 15.60 2.54 -3.26
C PRO A 66 16.73 3.41 -3.81
N MET A 67 17.63 2.86 -4.65
CA MET A 67 18.72 3.63 -5.26
C MET A 67 18.20 4.80 -6.09
N VAL A 68 17.23 4.52 -6.98
CA VAL A 68 16.63 5.55 -7.87
C VAL A 68 15.79 6.52 -7.08
N TYR A 69 14.95 6.03 -6.16
CA TYR A 69 14.11 6.86 -5.32
C TYR A 69 14.92 7.93 -4.57
N TYR A 70 15.97 7.50 -3.86
CA TYR A 70 16.83 8.44 -3.14
C TYR A 70 17.72 9.26 -4.07
N GLY A 71 18.13 8.72 -5.21
CA GLY A 71 18.88 9.47 -6.22
C GLY A 71 18.09 10.64 -6.80
N ILE A 72 16.81 10.43 -7.13
CA ILE A 72 15.90 11.49 -7.59
C ILE A 72 15.76 12.57 -6.51
N LEU A 73 15.53 12.15 -5.25
CA LEU A 73 15.40 13.08 -4.13
C LEU A 73 16.69 13.85 -3.84
N LYS A 74 17.86 13.17 -3.91
CA LYS A 74 19.17 13.82 -3.76
C LYS A 74 19.38 14.91 -4.81
N ALA A 75 18.96 14.68 -6.05
CA ALA A 75 19.01 15.68 -7.14
C ALA A 75 18.08 16.88 -6.90
N GLY A 76 17.18 16.81 -5.91
CA GLY A 76 16.15 17.81 -5.64
C GLY A 76 14.93 17.68 -6.54
N CYS A 77 14.82 16.58 -7.28
CA CYS A 77 13.70 16.24 -8.14
C CYS A 77 12.55 15.57 -7.36
N VAL A 78 11.40 15.39 -8.03
CA VAL A 78 10.19 14.80 -7.47
C VAL A 78 10.03 13.38 -8.01
N VAL A 79 9.80 12.41 -7.14
CA VAL A 79 9.58 11.01 -7.53
C VAL A 79 8.12 10.81 -7.95
N VAL A 80 7.90 10.16 -9.10
CA VAL A 80 6.58 9.73 -9.56
C VAL A 80 6.60 8.21 -9.73
N PRO A 81 6.34 7.44 -8.66
CA PRO A 81 6.36 5.99 -8.75
C PRO A 81 5.12 5.47 -9.48
N LEU A 82 5.32 4.58 -10.45
CA LEU A 82 4.27 3.99 -11.26
C LEU A 82 4.06 2.52 -10.91
N ASN A 83 2.82 2.08 -11.03
CA ASN A 83 2.47 0.68 -10.83
C ASN A 83 3.14 -0.20 -11.91
N VAL A 84 3.80 -1.26 -11.47
CA VAL A 84 4.54 -2.21 -12.34
C VAL A 84 3.66 -2.96 -13.33
N LEU A 85 2.34 -2.99 -13.12
CA LEU A 85 1.38 -3.64 -14.01
C LEU A 85 0.82 -2.71 -15.10
N PHE A 86 1.20 -1.42 -15.10
CA PHE A 86 0.72 -0.48 -16.12
C PHE A 86 1.21 -0.86 -17.51
N LYS A 87 0.31 -0.67 -18.49
CA LYS A 87 0.60 -0.82 -19.92
C LYS A 87 0.91 0.54 -20.55
N GLY A 88 1.41 0.53 -21.78
CA GLY A 88 1.89 1.72 -22.46
C GLY A 88 0.93 2.93 -22.40
N ARG A 89 -0.38 2.72 -22.59
CA ARG A 89 -1.37 3.82 -22.51
C ARG A 89 -1.45 4.44 -21.10
N GLU A 90 -1.41 3.61 -20.08
CA GLU A 90 -1.46 4.09 -18.68
C GLU A 90 -0.17 4.81 -18.32
N ILE A 91 0.98 4.26 -18.75
CA ILE A 91 2.30 4.89 -18.55
C ILE A 91 2.32 6.26 -19.23
N ALA A 92 1.90 6.35 -20.52
CA ALA A 92 1.82 7.62 -21.26
C ALA A 92 0.96 8.66 -20.52
N TYR A 93 -0.20 8.24 -19.99
CA TYR A 93 -1.05 9.11 -19.19
C TYR A 93 -0.30 9.69 -17.99
N HIS A 94 0.37 8.84 -17.20
CA HIS A 94 1.05 9.28 -15.99
C HIS A 94 2.29 10.15 -16.27
N LEU A 95 3.04 9.85 -17.33
CA LEU A 95 4.18 10.68 -17.76
C LEU A 95 3.73 12.09 -18.17
N ASN A 96 2.64 12.18 -18.95
CA ASN A 96 2.10 13.47 -19.40
C ASN A 96 1.41 14.23 -18.26
N ASP A 97 0.59 13.57 -17.44
CA ASP A 97 -0.18 14.21 -16.36
C ASP A 97 0.73 14.73 -15.24
N SER A 98 1.87 14.09 -15.01
CA SER A 98 2.86 14.51 -14.01
C SER A 98 3.92 15.48 -14.55
N ASP A 99 3.93 15.79 -15.84
CA ASP A 99 5.01 16.53 -16.51
C ASP A 99 6.40 15.90 -16.27
N ALA A 100 6.49 14.57 -16.28
CA ALA A 100 7.74 13.85 -16.04
C ALA A 100 8.78 14.18 -17.13
N LYS A 101 10.02 14.50 -16.71
CA LYS A 101 11.14 14.83 -17.61
C LYS A 101 12.02 13.62 -17.91
N ALA A 102 12.07 12.67 -17.01
CA ALA A 102 12.82 11.43 -17.16
C ALA A 102 12.01 10.25 -16.62
N TYR A 103 12.27 9.07 -17.14
CA TYR A 103 11.56 7.87 -16.78
C TYR A 103 12.53 6.70 -16.60
N PHE A 104 12.62 6.18 -15.38
CA PHE A 104 13.33 4.95 -15.04
C PHE A 104 12.39 3.76 -15.16
N CYS A 105 12.76 2.76 -15.95
CA CYS A 105 11.93 1.59 -16.17
C CYS A 105 12.72 0.28 -16.06
N PHE A 106 12.24 -0.66 -15.25
CA PHE A 106 12.76 -2.01 -15.20
C PHE A 106 12.32 -2.80 -16.44
N GLU A 107 13.21 -3.63 -17.00
CA GLU A 107 12.90 -4.38 -18.23
C GLU A 107 11.81 -5.44 -18.03
N GLY A 108 11.75 -6.04 -16.83
CA GLY A 108 10.77 -7.06 -16.52
C GLY A 108 11.16 -8.46 -17.00
N SER A 109 10.15 -9.27 -17.33
CA SER A 109 10.27 -10.64 -17.83
C SER A 109 9.37 -10.86 -19.04
N GLU A 110 9.43 -12.05 -19.65
CA GLU A 110 8.50 -12.42 -20.73
C GLU A 110 7.02 -12.39 -20.28
N GLU A 111 6.75 -12.77 -19.01
CA GLU A 111 5.39 -12.73 -18.43
C GLU A 111 4.92 -11.32 -18.13
N LEU A 112 5.85 -10.43 -17.78
CA LEU A 112 5.59 -9.02 -17.46
C LEU A 112 6.64 -8.12 -18.13
N PRO A 113 6.48 -7.81 -19.43
CA PRO A 113 7.47 -7.07 -20.22
C PRO A 113 7.39 -5.57 -19.96
N MET A 114 7.81 -5.14 -18.77
CA MET A 114 7.71 -3.76 -18.30
C MET A 114 8.46 -2.78 -19.21
N GLY A 115 9.67 -3.13 -19.66
CA GLY A 115 10.47 -2.31 -20.58
C GLY A 115 9.75 -2.03 -21.90
N SER A 116 9.12 -3.06 -22.50
CA SER A 116 8.32 -2.91 -23.73
C SER A 116 7.13 -1.97 -23.52
N TYR A 117 6.37 -2.14 -22.42
CA TYR A 117 5.28 -1.22 -22.08
C TYR A 117 5.80 0.18 -21.73
N GLY A 118 6.96 0.25 -21.07
CA GLY A 118 7.62 1.50 -20.73
C GLY A 118 7.96 2.32 -21.96
N ARG A 119 8.63 1.71 -22.95
CA ARG A 119 8.98 2.35 -24.22
C ARG A 119 7.75 2.76 -25.02
N GLN A 120 6.72 1.92 -25.04
CA GLN A 120 5.45 2.27 -25.66
C GLN A 120 4.81 3.52 -25.01
N GLY A 121 4.83 3.62 -23.69
CA GLY A 121 4.32 4.78 -22.97
C GLY A 121 5.19 6.01 -23.16
N PHE A 122 6.51 5.86 -23.09
CA PHE A 122 7.49 6.91 -23.31
C PHE A 122 7.39 7.54 -24.70
N SER A 123 7.21 6.72 -25.75
CA SER A 123 7.04 7.22 -27.13
C SER A 123 5.80 8.10 -27.35
N GLN A 124 4.84 8.07 -26.42
CA GLN A 124 3.62 8.89 -26.43
C GLN A 124 3.68 10.03 -25.42
N ALA A 125 4.80 10.17 -24.68
CA ALA A 125 4.98 11.24 -23.71
C ALA A 125 5.49 12.51 -24.40
N GLU A 126 4.83 13.65 -24.14
CA GLU A 126 5.14 14.93 -24.82
C GLU A 126 6.36 15.63 -24.22
N GLN A 127 6.61 15.48 -22.91
CA GLN A 127 7.62 16.23 -22.18
C GLN A 127 8.70 15.35 -21.55
N CYS A 128 8.57 14.01 -21.64
CA CYS A 128 9.56 13.11 -21.10
C CYS A 128 10.70 12.92 -22.12
N GLU A 129 11.88 13.41 -21.77
CA GLU A 129 13.02 13.52 -22.70
C GLU A 129 13.98 12.33 -22.58
N TYR A 130 14.04 11.68 -21.40
CA TYR A 130 15.04 10.67 -21.08
C TYR A 130 14.40 9.37 -20.62
N PHE A 131 14.74 8.27 -21.29
CA PHE A 131 14.44 6.91 -20.85
C PHE A 131 15.68 6.26 -20.25
N ILE A 132 15.56 5.78 -19.00
CA ILE A 132 16.65 5.11 -18.30
C ILE A 132 16.23 3.66 -18.01
N SER A 133 16.87 2.72 -18.68
CA SER A 133 16.67 1.30 -18.44
C SER A 133 17.32 0.88 -17.12
N LEU A 134 16.57 0.22 -16.25
CA LEU A 134 17.09 -0.39 -15.01
C LEU A 134 17.73 -1.74 -15.31
N SER A 135 18.79 -1.71 -16.10
CA SER A 135 19.56 -2.88 -16.53
C SER A 135 20.98 -2.47 -16.97
N ALA A 136 21.82 -3.49 -17.26
CA ALA A 136 23.14 -3.30 -17.84
C ALA A 136 23.12 -2.92 -19.33
N GLN A 137 22.00 -3.16 -20.01
CA GLN A 137 21.83 -2.93 -21.45
C GLN A 137 20.67 -1.98 -21.70
N CYS A 138 20.72 -1.20 -22.77
CA CYS A 138 19.65 -0.30 -23.20
C CYS A 138 19.60 -0.24 -24.73
N GLU A 139 18.49 0.28 -25.27
CA GLU A 139 18.35 0.54 -26.71
C GLU A 139 19.09 1.83 -27.11
N GLU A 140 19.27 2.04 -28.42
CA GLU A 140 19.92 3.25 -28.92
C GLU A 140 19.11 4.52 -28.53
N GLY A 141 19.79 5.49 -27.94
CA GLY A 141 19.18 6.73 -27.44
C GLY A 141 18.68 6.66 -26.00
N GLU A 142 18.80 5.53 -25.34
CA GLU A 142 18.49 5.34 -23.91
C GLU A 142 19.75 5.37 -23.03
N HIS A 143 19.55 5.37 -21.72
CA HIS A 143 20.63 5.23 -20.73
C HIS A 143 20.49 3.92 -19.96
N ALA A 144 21.60 3.19 -19.76
CA ALA A 144 21.65 2.03 -18.88
C ALA A 144 22.08 2.45 -17.47
N ILE A 145 21.27 2.11 -16.45
CA ILE A 145 21.56 2.55 -15.07
C ILE A 145 22.88 2.00 -14.55
N ASP A 146 23.25 0.77 -14.92
CA ASP A 146 24.47 0.14 -14.40
C ASP A 146 25.72 0.92 -14.77
N SER A 147 25.72 1.63 -15.91
CA SER A 147 26.81 2.52 -16.28
C SER A 147 26.94 3.71 -15.32
N TRP A 148 25.81 4.24 -14.81
CA TRP A 148 25.80 5.31 -13.83
C TRP A 148 26.25 4.82 -12.45
N LEU A 149 25.80 3.63 -12.04
CA LEU A 149 26.15 3.05 -10.74
C LEU A 149 27.63 2.68 -10.63
N ALA A 150 28.27 2.33 -11.77
CA ALA A 150 29.69 2.00 -11.84
C ALA A 150 30.63 3.23 -11.80
N GLU A 151 30.10 4.45 -11.93
CA GLU A 151 30.91 5.66 -11.91
C GLU A 151 31.52 5.92 -10.53
N GLU A 152 32.76 6.42 -10.52
CA GLU A 152 33.42 6.89 -9.31
C GLU A 152 33.29 8.40 -9.20
N HIS A 153 32.53 8.87 -8.24
CA HIS A 153 32.36 10.29 -7.92
C HIS A 153 32.72 10.57 -6.47
N GLU A 154 33.05 11.83 -6.19
CA GLU A 154 33.05 12.34 -4.84
C GLU A 154 31.64 12.24 -4.24
N SER A 155 31.53 12.23 -2.91
CA SER A 155 30.25 12.18 -2.22
C SER A 155 29.32 13.31 -2.69
N PHE A 156 28.08 12.96 -3.03
CA PHE A 156 27.07 13.91 -3.46
C PHE A 156 26.16 14.28 -2.30
N GLU A 157 26.20 15.55 -1.88
CA GLU A 157 25.26 16.07 -0.88
C GLU A 157 23.90 16.35 -1.51
N SER A 158 22.84 15.98 -0.80
CA SER A 158 21.47 16.23 -1.25
C SER A 158 21.19 17.71 -1.45
N VAL A 159 20.56 18.02 -2.56
CA VAL A 159 20.09 19.41 -2.84
C VAL A 159 19.15 19.84 -1.72
N THR A 160 19.38 21.03 -1.17
CA THR A 160 18.54 21.63 -0.15
C THR A 160 17.12 21.85 -0.66
N ARG A 161 16.13 21.36 0.10
CA ARG A 161 14.70 21.58 -0.16
C ARG A 161 14.03 22.22 1.05
N LEU A 162 12.90 22.89 0.81
CA LEU A 162 12.01 23.30 1.90
C LEU A 162 11.14 22.09 2.30
N GLY A 163 10.64 22.10 3.54
CA GLY A 163 9.79 21.03 4.04
C GLY A 163 8.50 20.86 3.23
N ASP A 164 7.95 21.96 2.74
CA ASP A 164 6.71 22.00 1.94
C ASP A 164 6.93 21.77 0.43
N ASP A 165 8.18 21.66 -0.01
CA ASP A 165 8.45 21.29 -1.40
C ASP A 165 7.96 19.86 -1.64
N THR A 166 7.43 19.62 -2.85
CA THR A 166 6.95 18.29 -3.25
C THR A 166 8.13 17.32 -3.36
N ALA A 167 8.02 16.18 -2.70
CA ALA A 167 8.99 15.09 -2.74
C ALA A 167 8.50 13.95 -3.64
N VAL A 168 7.21 13.63 -3.56
CA VAL A 168 6.60 12.49 -4.26
C VAL A 168 5.22 12.88 -4.79
N ILE A 169 4.87 12.40 -5.98
CA ILE A 169 3.49 12.44 -6.49
C ILE A 169 3.00 10.99 -6.58
N LEU A 170 2.01 10.64 -5.76
CA LEU A 170 1.40 9.31 -5.74
C LEU A 170 0.05 9.32 -6.43
N TYR A 171 -0.08 8.52 -7.48
CA TYR A 171 -1.34 8.41 -8.20
C TYR A 171 -2.33 7.49 -7.49
N THR A 172 -3.55 7.99 -7.31
CA THR A 172 -4.67 7.24 -6.74
C THR A 172 -5.76 7.06 -7.78
N SER A 173 -6.45 5.91 -7.74
CA SER A 173 -7.63 5.68 -8.57
C SER A 173 -8.77 6.54 -8.07
N GLY A 174 -8.95 7.73 -8.65
CA GLY A 174 -10.03 8.65 -8.32
C GLY A 174 -11.42 8.03 -8.55
N THR A 175 -12.41 8.53 -7.82
CA THR A 175 -13.84 8.15 -7.98
C THR A 175 -14.41 8.56 -9.33
N THR A 176 -13.75 9.42 -10.09
CA THR A 176 -14.20 10.03 -11.36
C THR A 176 -13.59 9.41 -12.62
N GLY A 177 -12.90 8.27 -12.51
CA GLY A 177 -12.42 7.49 -13.66
C GLY A 177 -10.95 7.73 -14.05
N GLN A 178 -10.40 8.92 -13.95
CA GLN A 178 -8.98 9.18 -14.25
C GLN A 178 -8.16 9.24 -12.95
N PRO A 179 -6.97 8.60 -12.90
CA PRO A 179 -6.07 8.70 -11.75
C PRO A 179 -5.66 10.15 -11.46
N LYS A 180 -5.49 10.48 -10.17
CA LYS A 180 -5.05 11.80 -9.70
C LYS A 180 -3.76 11.67 -8.90
N GLY A 181 -2.79 12.53 -9.16
CA GLY A 181 -1.52 12.55 -8.46
C GLY A 181 -1.60 13.35 -7.14
N ALA A 182 -1.57 12.69 -5.99
CA ALA A 182 -1.48 13.35 -4.69
C ALA A 182 -0.06 13.89 -4.48
N GLU A 183 0.09 15.21 -4.29
CA GLU A 183 1.39 15.85 -4.02
C GLU A 183 1.74 15.75 -2.55
N LEU A 184 2.79 15.01 -2.26
CA LEU A 184 3.33 14.82 -0.91
C LEU A 184 4.65 15.55 -0.75
N SER A 185 4.73 16.40 0.26
CA SER A 185 5.93 17.17 0.57
C SER A 185 6.97 16.33 1.32
N HIS A 186 8.21 16.83 1.39
CA HIS A 186 9.26 16.24 2.20
C HIS A 186 8.83 16.11 3.67
N THR A 187 8.12 17.10 4.21
CA THR A 187 7.59 17.05 5.60
C THR A 187 6.50 15.99 5.75
N ASN A 188 5.57 15.87 4.78
CA ASN A 188 4.53 14.84 4.85
C ASN A 188 5.14 13.44 4.97
N MET A 189 6.09 13.12 4.08
CA MET A 189 6.75 11.81 4.02
C MET A 189 7.62 11.55 5.26
N LEU A 190 8.40 12.54 5.70
CA LEU A 190 9.28 12.42 6.86
C LEU A 190 8.49 12.22 8.16
N THR A 191 7.46 13.04 8.39
CA THR A 191 6.64 12.96 9.60
C THR A 191 5.97 11.59 9.71
N ASN A 192 5.47 11.07 8.60
CA ASN A 192 4.81 9.76 8.58
C ASN A 192 5.82 8.60 8.76
N ALA A 193 7.02 8.69 8.17
CA ALA A 193 8.08 7.72 8.41
C ALA A 193 8.55 7.70 9.88
N MET A 194 8.69 8.88 10.51
CA MET A 194 9.01 9.00 11.94
C MET A 194 7.90 8.41 12.84
N SER A 195 6.64 8.69 12.52
CA SER A 195 5.50 8.11 13.22
C SER A 195 5.46 6.59 13.09
N SER A 196 5.71 6.07 11.88
CA SER A 196 5.77 4.62 11.62
C SER A 196 6.91 3.96 12.42
N GLN A 197 8.11 4.56 12.43
CA GLN A 197 9.22 4.10 13.24
C GLN A 197 8.84 4.00 14.72
N TYR A 198 8.25 5.07 15.28
CA TYR A 198 7.84 5.14 16.67
C TYR A 198 6.81 4.07 17.03
N LEU A 199 5.76 3.93 16.22
CA LEU A 199 4.64 2.99 16.46
C LEU A 199 5.09 1.52 16.38
N MET A 200 5.93 1.19 15.41
CA MET A 200 6.49 -0.15 15.24
C MET A 200 7.68 -0.42 16.18
N ARG A 201 8.14 0.61 16.92
CA ARG A 201 9.36 0.55 17.71
C ARG A 201 10.53 -0.01 16.89
N LEU A 202 10.69 0.52 15.68
CA LEU A 202 11.80 0.10 14.84
C LEU A 202 13.12 0.58 15.43
N GLU A 203 14.04 -0.39 15.54
CA GLU A 203 15.38 -0.17 16.03
C GLU A 203 16.41 -0.52 14.95
N TYR A 204 17.63 -0.03 15.15
CA TYR A 204 18.77 -0.35 14.29
C TYR A 204 18.99 -1.87 14.10
N SER A 205 18.73 -2.68 15.13
CA SER A 205 18.88 -4.14 15.11
C SER A 205 17.81 -4.87 14.29
N ASP A 206 16.69 -4.21 13.96
CA ASP A 206 15.61 -4.83 13.23
C ASP A 206 15.96 -5.18 11.78
N THR A 207 15.31 -6.21 11.29
CA THR A 207 15.23 -6.54 9.88
C THR A 207 13.77 -6.47 9.45
N THR A 208 13.44 -5.58 8.54
CA THR A 208 12.10 -5.41 7.96
C THR A 208 11.99 -6.17 6.64
N MET A 209 10.77 -6.42 6.17
CA MET A 209 10.55 -7.08 4.89
C MET A 209 9.60 -6.26 4.01
N ALA A 210 10.04 -5.89 2.82
CA ALA A 210 9.25 -5.17 1.84
C ALA A 210 8.54 -6.15 0.89
N THR A 211 7.40 -6.70 1.30
CA THR A 211 6.47 -7.45 0.45
C THR A 211 5.46 -6.55 -0.24
N LEU A 212 5.15 -5.42 0.41
CA LEU A 212 4.28 -4.40 -0.14
C LEU A 212 5.00 -3.62 -1.24
N PRO A 213 4.33 -3.32 -2.37
CA PRO A 213 4.96 -2.59 -3.46
C PRO A 213 5.52 -1.24 -3.01
N LEU A 214 6.79 -0.98 -3.32
CA LEU A 214 7.47 0.28 -2.98
C LEU A 214 6.94 1.47 -3.80
N PHE A 215 6.26 1.24 -4.92
CA PHE A 215 5.55 2.28 -5.66
C PHE A 215 4.26 2.76 -4.95
N HIS A 216 3.81 2.05 -3.90
CA HIS A 216 2.65 2.42 -3.09
C HIS A 216 3.11 3.02 -1.75
N SER A 217 2.37 4.03 -1.25
CA SER A 217 2.70 4.77 -0.02
C SER A 217 2.98 3.87 1.19
N PHE A 218 2.29 2.76 1.35
CA PHE A 218 2.48 1.86 2.48
C PHE A 218 3.89 1.22 2.43
N GLY A 219 4.28 0.58 1.34
CA GLY A 219 5.63 0.02 1.19
C GLY A 219 6.71 1.10 1.24
N GLN A 220 6.45 2.23 0.58
CA GLN A 220 7.39 3.32 0.45
C GLN A 220 7.68 4.02 1.79
N THR A 221 6.66 4.42 2.55
CA THR A 221 6.84 5.21 3.78
C THR A 221 7.02 4.33 5.00
N VAL A 222 6.09 3.38 5.22
CA VAL A 222 6.06 2.59 6.46
C VAL A 222 7.21 1.59 6.49
N MET A 223 7.60 1.04 5.32
CA MET A 223 8.71 0.10 5.26
C MET A 223 10.01 0.78 4.85
N MET A 224 10.12 1.31 3.63
CA MET A 224 11.41 1.79 3.10
C MET A 224 11.92 3.04 3.84
N ASN A 225 11.12 4.13 3.88
CA ASN A 225 11.58 5.37 4.50
C ASN A 225 11.78 5.22 6.03
N ALA A 226 10.93 4.45 6.72
CA ALA A 226 11.10 4.18 8.15
C ALA A 226 12.35 3.32 8.43
N SER A 227 12.63 2.31 7.60
CA SER A 227 13.84 1.49 7.72
C SER A 227 15.12 2.29 7.49
N VAL A 228 15.14 3.12 6.44
CA VAL A 228 16.29 3.99 6.16
C VAL A 228 16.50 5.03 7.25
N LEU A 229 15.42 5.64 7.78
CA LEU A 229 15.48 6.58 8.91
C LEU A 229 16.09 5.93 10.16
N THR A 230 15.77 4.66 10.41
CA THR A 230 16.22 3.91 11.59
C THR A 230 17.64 3.36 11.44
N GLY A 231 18.09 3.12 10.21
CA GLY A 231 19.32 2.38 9.90
C GLY A 231 19.13 0.86 10.03
N SER A 232 17.90 0.34 9.93
CA SER A 232 17.59 -1.09 9.95
C SER A 232 17.85 -1.75 8.59
N THR A 233 17.90 -3.08 8.53
CA THR A 233 18.03 -3.83 7.29
C THR A 233 16.66 -4.06 6.67
N MET A 234 16.51 -3.94 5.35
CA MET A 234 15.27 -4.25 4.63
C MET A 234 15.49 -5.39 3.63
N VAL A 235 14.74 -6.48 3.79
CA VAL A 235 14.68 -7.60 2.85
C VAL A 235 13.66 -7.25 1.76
N LEU A 236 14.07 -7.28 0.50
CA LEU A 236 13.25 -6.97 -0.66
C LEU A 236 12.65 -8.25 -1.24
N ILE A 237 11.34 -8.25 -1.44
CA ILE A 237 10.59 -9.35 -2.03
C ILE A 237 9.94 -8.84 -3.33
N PRO A 238 10.48 -9.18 -4.50
CA PRO A 238 9.97 -8.70 -5.78
C PRO A 238 8.54 -9.17 -6.09
N ARG A 239 8.20 -10.38 -5.68
CA ARG A 239 6.88 -10.99 -5.84
C ARG A 239 6.51 -11.76 -4.59
N PHE A 240 5.34 -11.49 -4.04
CA PHE A 240 4.83 -12.22 -2.88
C PHE A 240 4.48 -13.67 -3.26
N GLU A 241 5.15 -14.62 -2.64
CA GLU A 241 4.86 -16.03 -2.67
C GLU A 241 4.97 -16.56 -1.22
N PRO A 242 3.90 -17.14 -0.63
CA PRO A 242 3.83 -17.36 0.81
C PRO A 242 4.94 -18.24 1.38
N LYS A 243 5.29 -19.34 0.70
CA LYS A 243 6.34 -20.27 1.16
C LYS A 243 7.71 -19.61 1.11
N PHE A 244 8.00 -18.93 -0.01
CA PHE A 244 9.25 -18.18 -0.18
C PHE A 244 9.37 -17.08 0.89
N VAL A 245 8.27 -16.35 1.17
CA VAL A 245 8.26 -15.31 2.22
C VAL A 245 8.59 -15.90 3.58
N ILE A 246 8.00 -17.04 3.96
CA ILE A 246 8.31 -17.74 5.21
C ILE A 246 9.80 -18.14 5.27
N GLU A 247 10.34 -18.69 4.20
CA GLU A 247 11.77 -19.06 4.11
C GLU A 247 12.67 -17.84 4.28
N GLN A 248 12.32 -16.71 3.64
CA GLN A 248 13.08 -15.46 3.77
C GLN A 248 12.97 -14.83 5.17
N ILE A 249 11.82 -14.96 5.85
CA ILE A 249 11.66 -14.54 7.26
C ILE A 249 12.65 -15.30 8.14
N ILE A 250 12.72 -16.62 7.98
CA ILE A 250 13.60 -17.49 8.75
C ILE A 250 15.07 -17.24 8.42
N GLN A 251 15.42 -17.24 7.13
CA GLN A 251 16.79 -17.09 6.63
C GLN A 251 17.42 -15.76 7.08
N HIS A 252 16.68 -14.67 6.97
CA HIS A 252 17.18 -13.32 7.24
C HIS A 252 16.79 -12.78 8.61
N LYS A 253 16.15 -13.62 9.45
CA LYS A 253 15.69 -13.23 10.80
C LYS A 253 14.87 -11.95 10.78
N VAL A 254 13.89 -11.90 9.87
CA VAL A 254 12.99 -10.75 9.77
C VAL A 254 12.23 -10.56 11.07
N SER A 255 12.29 -9.36 11.63
CA SER A 255 11.65 -9.03 12.91
C SER A 255 10.31 -8.30 12.76
N VAL A 256 10.09 -7.61 11.64
CA VAL A 256 8.86 -6.88 11.35
C VAL A 256 8.36 -7.20 9.95
N PHE A 257 7.13 -7.70 9.87
CA PHE A 257 6.42 -7.99 8.64
C PHE A 257 5.25 -7.02 8.46
N ALA A 258 5.15 -6.36 7.31
CA ALA A 258 4.00 -5.56 6.94
C ALA A 258 3.31 -6.14 5.70
N GLY A 259 1.99 -6.25 5.76
CA GLY A 259 1.22 -6.84 4.67
C GLY A 259 -0.23 -6.34 4.62
N VAL A 260 -0.93 -6.72 3.58
CA VAL A 260 -2.38 -6.58 3.45
C VAL A 260 -3.07 -7.86 3.94
N PRO A 261 -4.37 -7.84 4.29
CA PRO A 261 -5.07 -9.01 4.83
C PRO A 261 -4.90 -10.31 4.04
N THR A 262 -4.92 -10.23 2.72
CA THR A 262 -4.74 -11.40 1.83
C THR A 262 -3.37 -12.06 1.97
N MET A 263 -2.32 -11.28 2.28
CA MET A 263 -0.99 -11.82 2.56
C MET A 263 -0.97 -12.58 3.88
N TYR A 264 -1.64 -12.08 4.91
CA TYR A 264 -1.78 -12.76 6.21
C TYR A 264 -2.52 -14.09 6.08
N ILE A 265 -3.63 -14.11 5.34
CA ILE A 265 -4.39 -15.34 5.03
C ILE A 265 -3.49 -16.37 4.33
N ALA A 266 -2.73 -15.92 3.33
CA ALA A 266 -1.84 -16.81 2.59
C ALA A 266 -0.67 -17.35 3.45
N LEU A 267 -0.13 -16.55 4.37
CA LEU A 267 0.91 -16.99 5.31
C LEU A 267 0.36 -17.97 6.36
N LEU A 268 -0.87 -17.78 6.85
CA LEU A 268 -1.55 -18.73 7.72
C LEU A 268 -1.64 -20.11 7.08
N ARG A 269 -2.11 -20.18 5.83
CA ARG A 269 -2.16 -21.44 5.06
C ARG A 269 -0.80 -22.10 4.90
N ALA A 270 0.20 -21.31 4.50
CA ALA A 270 1.54 -21.86 4.32
C ALA A 270 2.12 -22.38 5.64
N GLY A 271 1.85 -21.69 6.76
CA GLY A 271 2.25 -22.10 8.09
C GLY A 271 1.54 -23.39 8.57
N GLU A 272 0.29 -23.60 8.17
CA GLU A 272 -0.46 -24.84 8.44
C GLU A 272 0.16 -26.05 7.74
N GLN A 273 0.60 -25.85 6.49
CA GLN A 273 1.25 -26.89 5.70
C GLN A 273 2.67 -27.22 6.19
N SER A 274 3.31 -26.35 6.97
CA SER A 274 4.69 -26.49 7.47
C SER A 274 4.81 -26.03 8.93
N PRO A 275 4.35 -26.83 9.91
CA PRO A 275 4.38 -26.45 11.33
C PRO A 275 5.78 -26.13 11.87
N GLU A 276 6.82 -26.82 11.39
CA GLU A 276 8.23 -26.56 11.75
C GLU A 276 8.68 -25.14 11.30
N HIS A 277 8.25 -24.68 10.13
CA HIS A 277 8.51 -23.31 9.69
C HIS A 277 7.75 -22.28 10.54
N SER A 278 6.51 -22.59 10.94
CA SER A 278 5.76 -21.70 11.86
C SER A 278 6.49 -21.49 13.18
N GLU A 279 7.12 -22.54 13.73
CA GLU A 279 7.90 -22.45 14.96
C GLU A 279 9.16 -21.57 14.77
N LEU A 280 9.85 -21.70 13.65
CA LEU A 280 11.01 -20.86 13.34
C LEU A 280 10.63 -19.37 13.11
N VAL A 281 9.46 -19.12 12.52
CA VAL A 281 8.93 -17.75 12.34
C VAL A 281 8.69 -17.07 13.69
N LYS A 282 8.15 -17.78 14.71
CA LYS A 282 7.97 -17.25 16.07
C LYS A 282 9.26 -16.73 16.70
N HIS A 283 10.40 -17.35 16.38
CA HIS A 283 11.71 -16.92 16.89
C HIS A 283 12.31 -15.72 16.13
N SER A 284 11.73 -15.37 14.98
CA SER A 284 12.21 -14.26 14.14
C SER A 284 11.31 -13.03 14.23
N LEU A 285 10.02 -13.20 13.92
CA LEU A 285 9.07 -12.10 13.91
C LEU A 285 8.68 -11.68 15.33
N ARG A 286 8.74 -10.37 15.58
CA ARG A 286 8.23 -9.75 16.81
C ARG A 286 6.96 -8.92 16.59
N LEU A 287 6.66 -8.58 15.32
CA LEU A 287 5.56 -7.68 14.99
C LEU A 287 5.03 -7.92 13.58
N GLY A 288 3.70 -8.02 13.47
CA GLY A 288 2.95 -7.90 12.23
C GLY A 288 2.29 -6.52 12.12
N VAL A 289 2.24 -5.96 10.91
CA VAL A 289 1.57 -4.68 10.61
C VAL A 289 0.62 -4.89 9.45
N SER A 290 -0.67 -4.63 9.67
CA SER A 290 -1.70 -4.71 8.64
C SER A 290 -2.25 -3.35 8.29
N GLY A 291 -2.50 -3.12 7.00
CA GLY A 291 -3.10 -1.89 6.51
C GLY A 291 -3.49 -1.99 5.04
N GLY A 292 -4.03 -0.89 4.51
CA GLY A 292 -4.44 -0.79 3.12
C GLY A 292 -5.81 -1.41 2.78
N ALA A 293 -6.28 -2.36 3.57
CA ALA A 293 -7.64 -2.88 3.59
C ALA A 293 -7.99 -3.28 5.01
N SER A 294 -9.28 -3.42 5.31
CA SER A 294 -9.73 -3.88 6.63
C SER A 294 -9.32 -5.32 6.87
N MET A 295 -8.71 -5.58 8.02
CA MET A 295 -8.28 -6.90 8.42
C MET A 295 -9.43 -7.61 9.16
N PRO A 296 -9.92 -8.79 8.69
CA PRO A 296 -10.91 -9.54 9.45
C PRO A 296 -10.38 -9.90 10.84
N VAL A 297 -11.21 -9.68 11.86
CA VAL A 297 -10.83 -9.92 13.27
C VAL A 297 -10.37 -11.36 13.49
N GLU A 298 -11.03 -12.31 12.84
CA GLU A 298 -10.69 -13.73 12.95
C GLU A 298 -9.29 -14.04 12.38
N VAL A 299 -8.89 -13.38 11.29
CA VAL A 299 -7.55 -13.55 10.69
C VAL A 299 -6.47 -13.01 11.63
N ILE A 300 -6.71 -11.85 12.28
CA ILE A 300 -5.78 -11.33 13.30
C ILE A 300 -5.61 -12.36 14.41
N ARG A 301 -6.73 -12.85 14.97
CA ARG A 301 -6.73 -13.81 16.07
C ARG A 301 -5.96 -15.10 15.72
N GLN A 302 -6.21 -15.65 14.54
CA GLN A 302 -5.54 -16.87 14.07
C GLN A 302 -4.04 -16.64 13.85
N PHE A 303 -3.66 -15.49 13.29
CA PHE A 303 -2.26 -15.14 13.04
C PHE A 303 -1.49 -14.94 14.35
N GLU A 304 -2.05 -14.18 15.29
CA GLU A 304 -1.47 -13.97 16.62
C GLU A 304 -1.34 -15.31 17.40
N GLN A 305 -2.34 -16.18 17.31
CA GLN A 305 -2.29 -17.50 17.94
C GLN A 305 -1.24 -18.41 17.29
N ARG A 306 -1.14 -18.40 15.96
CA ARG A 306 -0.23 -19.27 15.20
C ARG A 306 1.23 -18.87 15.39
N PHE A 307 1.54 -17.59 15.29
CA PHE A 307 2.91 -17.08 15.26
C PHE A 307 3.36 -16.41 16.56
N GLU A 308 2.49 -16.33 17.57
CA GLU A 308 2.74 -15.78 18.91
C GLU A 308 3.31 -14.35 18.90
N LEU A 309 2.84 -13.50 17.99
CA LEU A 309 3.26 -12.12 17.85
C LEU A 309 2.05 -11.18 17.67
N PRO A 310 2.14 -9.91 18.13
CA PRO A 310 1.06 -8.96 17.93
C PRO A 310 0.94 -8.54 16.46
N VAL A 311 -0.30 -8.37 15.99
CA VAL A 311 -0.60 -7.73 14.72
C VAL A 311 -1.24 -6.37 14.98
N LEU A 312 -0.61 -5.30 14.50
CA LEU A 312 -1.12 -3.94 14.62
C LEU A 312 -1.79 -3.52 13.31
N GLU A 313 -3.05 -3.13 13.40
CA GLU A 313 -3.77 -2.58 12.27
C GLU A 313 -3.66 -1.06 12.24
N GLY A 314 -3.46 -0.49 11.06
CA GLY A 314 -3.44 0.93 10.82
C GLY A 314 -4.31 1.34 9.64
N TYR A 315 -4.79 2.58 9.67
CA TYR A 315 -5.59 3.17 8.61
C TYR A 315 -4.92 4.41 8.04
N GLY A 316 -5.11 4.59 6.74
CA GLY A 316 -4.67 5.77 6.03
C GLY A 316 -4.85 5.65 4.53
N LEU A 317 -4.46 6.71 3.82
CA LEU A 317 -4.60 6.87 2.39
C LEU A 317 -3.30 7.41 1.79
N SER A 318 -3.12 7.29 0.49
CA SER A 318 -1.97 7.91 -0.17
C SER A 318 -1.91 9.41 0.11
N GLU A 319 -3.06 10.07 0.19
CA GLU A 319 -3.25 11.48 0.51
C GLU A 319 -2.83 11.86 1.95
N THR A 320 -2.53 10.88 2.81
CA THR A 320 -2.05 11.10 4.19
C THR A 320 -0.65 10.52 4.46
N ALA A 321 0.09 10.09 3.43
CA ALA A 321 1.51 9.72 3.36
C ALA A 321 2.00 8.43 4.09
N PRO A 322 1.31 7.33 4.35
CA PRO A 322 -0.12 7.12 4.30
C PRO A 322 -0.84 7.10 5.66
N VAL A 323 -0.15 6.78 6.78
CA VAL A 323 -0.78 6.41 8.07
C VAL A 323 -1.43 7.61 8.74
N ALA A 324 -2.67 7.46 9.17
CA ALA A 324 -3.42 8.46 9.92
C ALA A 324 -3.77 8.00 11.35
N THR A 325 -4.15 6.72 11.51
CA THR A 325 -4.38 6.08 12.81
C THR A 325 -3.66 4.75 12.88
N PHE A 326 -3.37 4.30 14.09
CA PHE A 326 -2.65 3.04 14.30
C PHE A 326 -2.93 2.47 15.70
N ASN A 327 -2.99 1.14 15.81
CA ASN A 327 -3.01 0.46 17.10
C ASN A 327 -1.65 0.56 17.79
N HIS A 328 -1.66 0.67 19.11
CA HIS A 328 -0.43 0.74 19.91
C HIS A 328 0.02 -0.65 20.35
N ILE A 329 1.34 -0.91 20.30
CA ILE A 329 1.92 -2.20 20.68
C ILE A 329 1.71 -2.52 22.17
N ASP A 330 1.68 -1.53 23.03
CA ASP A 330 1.45 -1.68 24.49
C ASP A 330 0.01 -1.38 24.91
N GLY A 331 -0.85 -0.99 23.97
CA GLY A 331 -2.23 -0.62 24.26
C GLY A 331 -3.20 -1.81 24.10
N ASP A 332 -4.43 -1.56 24.53
CA ASP A 332 -5.54 -2.47 24.23
C ASP A 332 -5.80 -2.44 22.71
N ARG A 333 -5.50 -3.53 22.04
CA ARG A 333 -5.80 -3.71 20.62
C ARG A 333 -7.24 -4.17 20.49
N LEU A 334 -8.15 -3.23 20.23
CA LEU A 334 -9.56 -3.53 20.09
C LEU A 334 -9.83 -4.15 18.72
N PRO A 335 -10.40 -5.37 18.67
CA PRO A 335 -10.75 -6.01 17.41
C PRO A 335 -11.63 -5.12 16.52
N GLY A 336 -11.26 -5.02 15.24
CA GLY A 336 -11.97 -4.20 14.25
C GLY A 336 -11.68 -2.70 14.32
N SER A 337 -10.92 -2.23 15.32
CA SER A 337 -10.42 -0.85 15.38
C SER A 337 -9.10 -0.71 14.61
N VAL A 338 -8.98 0.39 13.88
CA VAL A 338 -7.73 0.81 13.21
C VAL A 338 -6.88 1.74 14.09
N GLY A 339 -7.13 1.71 15.40
CA GLY A 339 -6.37 2.42 16.42
C GLY A 339 -6.73 3.88 16.59
N GLN A 340 -5.82 4.62 17.22
CA GLN A 340 -5.97 6.03 17.56
C GLN A 340 -5.20 6.92 16.59
N PRO A 341 -5.55 8.23 16.48
CA PRO A 341 -4.81 9.20 15.67
C PRO A 341 -3.34 9.26 16.06
N LEU A 342 -2.45 9.40 15.06
CA LEU A 342 -1.04 9.60 15.30
C LEU A 342 -0.77 10.91 16.06
N CYS A 343 0.39 11.05 16.65
CA CYS A 343 0.79 12.28 17.32
C CYS A 343 0.74 13.47 16.35
N GLY A 344 -0.01 14.51 16.70
CA GLY A 344 -0.23 15.69 15.85
C GLY A 344 -1.32 15.53 14.79
N TYR A 345 -2.07 14.40 14.81
CA TYR A 345 -3.20 14.16 13.93
C TYR A 345 -4.52 14.35 14.67
N VAL A 346 -5.51 14.84 13.96
CA VAL A 346 -6.87 14.99 14.48
C VAL A 346 -7.83 14.31 13.53
N ILE A 347 -8.67 13.44 14.08
CA ILE A 347 -9.77 12.78 13.37
C ILE A 347 -11.08 13.43 13.80
N LYS A 348 -11.94 13.71 12.84
CA LYS A 348 -13.30 14.17 13.03
C LYS A 348 -14.23 13.26 12.26
N ILE A 349 -15.31 12.80 12.88
CA ILE A 349 -16.42 12.15 12.20
C ILE A 349 -17.42 13.24 11.86
N ALA A 350 -17.79 13.38 10.60
CA ALA A 350 -18.63 14.46 10.12
C ALA A 350 -19.94 13.97 9.48
N ASP A 351 -21.01 14.73 9.66
CA ASP A 351 -22.26 14.54 8.92
C ASP A 351 -22.11 15.04 7.46
N VAL A 352 -23.15 14.86 6.66
CA VAL A 352 -23.20 15.31 5.26
C VAL A 352 -23.06 16.83 5.08
N LYS A 353 -23.21 17.61 6.16
CA LYS A 353 -23.02 19.07 6.17
C LYS A 353 -21.62 19.47 6.68
N GLY A 354 -20.79 18.50 7.10
CA GLY A 354 -19.45 18.72 7.65
C GLY A 354 -19.42 19.03 9.15
N HIS A 355 -20.54 18.94 9.88
CA HIS A 355 -20.58 19.11 11.32
C HIS A 355 -20.06 17.86 12.02
N ALA A 356 -19.36 18.06 13.15
CA ALA A 356 -18.87 16.95 13.95
C ALA A 356 -20.02 16.14 14.55
N GLN A 357 -19.95 14.83 14.44
CA GLN A 357 -20.85 13.87 15.06
C GLN A 357 -20.47 13.60 16.52
N ALA A 358 -21.44 13.10 17.30
CA ALA A 358 -21.19 12.65 18.66
C ALA A 358 -20.35 11.35 18.66
N VAL A 359 -19.72 11.07 19.81
CA VAL A 359 -18.97 9.82 20.01
C VAL A 359 -19.89 8.61 19.77
N GLY A 360 -19.41 7.66 18.98
CA GLY A 360 -20.15 6.46 18.58
C GLY A 360 -21.03 6.61 17.34
N GLU A 361 -21.33 7.84 16.92
CA GLU A 361 -22.14 8.10 15.71
C GLU A 361 -21.33 7.90 14.43
N LEU A 362 -22.01 7.44 13.38
CA LEU A 362 -21.43 7.23 12.06
C LEU A 362 -21.38 8.54 11.25
N GLY A 363 -20.32 8.69 10.48
CA GLY A 363 -20.17 9.79 9.54
C GLY A 363 -18.90 9.66 8.72
N GLU A 364 -18.63 10.64 7.86
CA GLU A 364 -17.39 10.67 7.06
C GLU A 364 -16.18 10.94 7.96
N VAL A 365 -15.15 10.14 7.77
CA VAL A 365 -13.85 10.33 8.44
C VAL A 365 -13.14 11.52 7.80
N CYS A 366 -12.88 12.55 8.59
CA CYS A 366 -12.11 13.74 8.17
C CYS A 366 -10.79 13.81 8.93
N ILE A 367 -9.70 14.09 8.23
CA ILE A 367 -8.36 14.07 8.79
C ILE A 367 -7.72 15.45 8.68
N LYS A 368 -7.09 15.90 9.77
CA LYS A 368 -6.21 17.05 9.80
C LYS A 368 -4.86 16.64 10.37
N SER A 369 -3.79 16.79 9.60
CA SER A 369 -2.46 16.31 10.01
C SER A 369 -1.34 16.98 9.22
N PRO A 370 -0.10 16.95 9.74
CA PRO A 370 1.08 17.41 9.02
C PRO A 370 1.44 16.52 7.80
N SER A 371 0.81 15.35 7.67
CA SER A 371 1.05 14.42 6.54
C SER A 371 -0.03 14.44 5.47
N VAL A 372 -1.07 15.28 5.61
CA VAL A 372 -2.05 15.49 4.55
C VAL A 372 -1.36 16.13 3.35
N MET A 373 -1.66 15.63 2.16
CA MET A 373 -1.14 16.11 0.88
C MET A 373 -1.32 17.62 0.69
N LYS A 374 -0.50 18.22 -0.13
CA LYS A 374 -0.68 19.63 -0.58
C LYS A 374 -1.93 19.81 -1.42
N GLY A 375 -2.28 18.80 -2.19
CA GLY A 375 -3.42 18.74 -3.10
C GLY A 375 -3.17 17.72 -4.20
N TYR A 376 -4.07 17.67 -5.17
CA TYR A 376 -3.88 16.88 -6.38
C TYR A 376 -3.18 17.71 -7.45
N TYR A 377 -2.06 17.22 -7.98
CA TYR A 377 -1.24 17.88 -8.97
C TYR A 377 -2.05 18.30 -10.19
N GLY A 378 -1.99 19.58 -10.56
CA GLY A 378 -2.74 20.13 -11.69
C GLY A 378 -4.28 20.04 -11.59
N ARG A 379 -4.85 19.74 -10.41
CA ARG A 379 -6.29 19.52 -10.22
C ARG A 379 -6.87 20.39 -9.09
N PRO A 380 -6.95 21.72 -9.26
CA PRO A 380 -7.38 22.63 -8.19
C PRO A 380 -8.83 22.40 -7.73
N GLU A 381 -9.73 21.95 -8.61
CA GLU A 381 -11.12 21.65 -8.25
C GLU A 381 -11.21 20.40 -7.38
N ALA A 382 -10.57 19.31 -7.81
CA ALA A 382 -10.52 18.09 -7.01
C ALA A 382 -9.83 18.32 -5.65
N THR A 383 -8.84 19.21 -5.60
CA THR A 383 -8.19 19.60 -4.35
C THR A 383 -9.16 20.34 -3.43
N ARG A 384 -9.92 21.32 -3.94
CA ARG A 384 -10.93 22.04 -3.14
C ARG A 384 -12.04 21.11 -2.63
N ASP A 385 -12.42 20.10 -3.42
CA ASP A 385 -13.44 19.13 -3.02
C ASP A 385 -12.94 18.22 -1.91
N ALA A 386 -11.67 17.82 -1.95
CA ALA A 386 -11.06 16.92 -0.97
C ALA A 386 -10.56 17.65 0.29
N LEU A 387 -10.13 18.92 0.15
CA LEU A 387 -9.58 19.72 1.26
C LEU A 387 -10.52 20.90 1.57
N ARG A 388 -11.29 20.78 2.64
CA ARG A 388 -12.26 21.80 3.08
C ARG A 388 -11.94 22.29 4.50
N ASP A 389 -11.78 23.58 4.66
CA ASP A 389 -11.51 24.21 5.96
C ASP A 389 -10.33 23.59 6.75
N GLY A 390 -9.31 23.15 6.00
CA GLY A 390 -8.12 22.49 6.55
C GLY A 390 -8.34 21.03 6.93
N TRP A 391 -9.45 20.41 6.54
CA TRP A 391 -9.74 18.99 6.71
C TRP A 391 -9.68 18.26 5.37
N PHE A 392 -9.02 17.11 5.37
CA PHE A 392 -9.09 16.16 4.27
C PHE A 392 -10.30 15.25 4.46
N LEU A 393 -11.20 15.24 3.48
CA LEU A 393 -12.39 14.39 3.42
C LEU A 393 -11.99 13.09 2.74
N THR A 394 -12.07 11.97 3.49
CA THR A 394 -11.52 10.70 3.03
C THR A 394 -12.44 9.92 2.09
N GLY A 395 -13.74 10.17 2.16
CA GLY A 395 -14.76 9.35 1.54
C GLY A 395 -14.97 7.99 2.23
N ASP A 396 -14.37 7.78 3.40
CA ASP A 396 -14.58 6.59 4.22
C ASP A 396 -15.56 6.91 5.36
N ILE A 397 -16.45 5.98 5.69
CA ILE A 397 -17.39 6.08 6.81
C ILE A 397 -16.80 5.38 8.03
N GLY A 398 -16.88 6.05 9.16
CA GLY A 398 -16.39 5.50 10.41
C GLY A 398 -17.09 6.10 11.64
N ARG A 399 -16.64 5.64 12.79
CA ARG A 399 -17.02 6.18 14.11
C ARG A 399 -15.82 6.15 15.04
N VAL A 400 -15.84 7.01 16.05
CA VAL A 400 -14.82 7.03 17.11
C VAL A 400 -15.49 6.67 18.42
N ASP A 401 -14.89 5.81 19.22
CA ASP A 401 -15.38 5.44 20.54
C ASP A 401 -14.95 6.47 21.62
N GLU A 402 -15.38 6.25 22.88
CA GLU A 402 -15.06 7.11 24.01
C GLU A 402 -13.58 7.17 24.39
N HIS A 403 -12.77 6.21 23.90
CA HIS A 403 -11.32 6.16 24.09
C HIS A 403 -10.53 6.76 22.92
N GLY A 404 -11.23 7.23 21.87
CA GLY A 404 -10.61 7.81 20.67
C GLY A 404 -10.18 6.79 19.63
N ASN A 405 -10.59 5.53 19.76
CA ASN A 405 -10.29 4.51 18.74
C ASN A 405 -11.22 4.69 17.54
N LEU A 406 -10.60 4.69 16.34
CA LEU A 406 -11.32 4.78 15.08
C LEU A 406 -11.73 3.38 14.59
N PHE A 407 -12.97 3.27 14.14
CA PHE A 407 -13.53 2.11 13.46
C PHE A 407 -13.96 2.54 12.07
N ILE A 408 -13.35 1.97 11.04
CA ILE A 408 -13.78 2.15 9.66
C ILE A 408 -14.91 1.16 9.39
N VAL A 409 -16.03 1.67 8.95
CA VAL A 409 -17.23 0.85 8.66
C VAL A 409 -17.27 0.47 7.19
N ASP A 410 -17.13 1.45 6.28
CA ASP A 410 -17.07 1.20 4.83
C ASP A 410 -16.64 2.47 4.07
N ARG A 411 -16.71 2.43 2.76
CA ARG A 411 -16.59 3.61 1.89
C ARG A 411 -17.95 4.15 1.51
N VAL A 412 -18.06 5.47 1.43
CA VAL A 412 -19.29 6.13 0.95
C VAL A 412 -19.78 5.55 -0.38
N LYS A 413 -18.86 5.26 -1.30
CA LYS A 413 -19.15 4.74 -2.65
C LYS A 413 -19.47 3.24 -2.70
N ASP A 414 -19.05 2.47 -1.70
CA ASP A 414 -19.23 1.01 -1.66
C ASP A 414 -20.45 0.63 -0.80
N MET A 415 -21.04 1.61 -0.10
CA MET A 415 -22.27 1.44 0.68
C MET A 415 -23.44 1.10 -0.24
N ILE A 416 -24.15 0.03 0.08
CA ILE A 416 -25.29 -0.47 -0.68
C ILE A 416 -26.56 0.22 -0.18
N ILE A 417 -27.34 0.81 -1.09
CA ILE A 417 -28.62 1.46 -0.77
C ILE A 417 -29.76 0.52 -1.14
N ARG A 418 -30.18 -0.31 -0.18
CA ARG A 418 -31.21 -1.32 -0.37
C ARG A 418 -32.54 -0.87 0.21
N GLY A 419 -33.52 -0.56 -0.63
CA GLY A 419 -34.86 -0.14 -0.20
C GLY A 419 -34.86 1.10 0.70
N GLY A 420 -33.88 2.01 0.52
CA GLY A 420 -33.69 3.20 1.33
C GLY A 420 -32.87 3.00 2.61
N TYR A 421 -32.43 1.77 2.90
CA TYR A 421 -31.55 1.47 4.02
C TYR A 421 -30.10 1.41 3.56
N ASN A 422 -29.21 1.98 4.37
CA ASN A 422 -27.78 1.85 4.19
C ASN A 422 -27.31 0.48 4.69
N VAL A 423 -26.72 -0.31 3.81
CA VAL A 423 -26.11 -1.60 4.11
C VAL A 423 -24.61 -1.48 3.86
N TYR A 424 -23.83 -1.84 4.85
CA TYR A 424 -22.38 -1.76 4.81
C TYR A 424 -21.78 -3.13 4.48
N PRO A 425 -21.16 -3.31 3.30
CA PRO A 425 -20.55 -4.57 2.87
C PRO A 425 -19.67 -5.22 3.92
N ARG A 426 -18.85 -4.45 4.61
CA ARG A 426 -17.91 -4.95 5.62
C ARG A 426 -18.61 -5.69 6.77
N GLU A 427 -19.77 -5.21 7.24
CA GLU A 427 -20.51 -5.89 8.32
C GLU A 427 -20.90 -7.32 7.93
N ILE A 428 -21.24 -7.52 6.67
CA ILE A 428 -21.61 -8.82 6.12
C ILE A 428 -20.37 -9.68 5.89
N GLU A 429 -19.31 -9.08 5.38
CA GLU A 429 -18.01 -9.73 5.16
C GLU A 429 -17.46 -10.30 6.48
N GLU A 430 -17.52 -9.54 7.58
CA GLU A 430 -17.09 -10.01 8.91
C GLU A 430 -17.91 -11.21 9.40
N VAL A 431 -19.22 -11.20 9.19
CA VAL A 431 -20.09 -12.33 9.56
C VAL A 431 -19.77 -13.58 8.74
N LEU A 432 -19.55 -13.42 7.42
CA LEU A 432 -19.20 -14.54 6.54
C LEU A 432 -17.81 -15.09 6.86
N MET A 433 -16.82 -14.24 7.19
CA MET A 433 -15.49 -14.68 7.60
C MET A 433 -15.46 -15.49 8.91
N CYS A 434 -16.50 -15.40 9.73
CA CYS A 434 -16.65 -16.25 10.92
C CYS A 434 -17.15 -17.66 10.58
N TYR A 435 -17.59 -17.93 9.35
CA TYR A 435 -18.02 -19.27 8.95
C TYR A 435 -16.78 -20.15 8.65
N PRO A 436 -16.66 -21.35 9.24
CA PRO A 436 -15.42 -22.14 9.20
C PRO A 436 -14.88 -22.49 7.81
N ASP A 437 -15.78 -22.62 6.82
CA ASP A 437 -15.41 -22.99 5.46
C ASP A 437 -14.99 -21.80 4.59
N VAL A 438 -15.20 -20.56 5.07
CA VAL A 438 -14.93 -19.32 4.30
C VAL A 438 -13.49 -18.87 4.48
N GLU A 439 -12.81 -18.71 3.37
CA GLU A 439 -11.44 -18.21 3.32
C GLU A 439 -11.35 -16.73 2.99
N MET A 440 -12.09 -16.30 1.97
CA MET A 440 -12.18 -14.90 1.55
C MET A 440 -13.59 -14.55 1.12
N VAL A 441 -13.96 -13.29 1.31
CA VAL A 441 -15.27 -12.79 0.92
C VAL A 441 -15.16 -11.35 0.42
N ALA A 442 -16.04 -11.01 -0.51
CA ALA A 442 -16.33 -9.64 -0.92
C ALA A 442 -17.84 -9.48 -1.13
N VAL A 443 -18.40 -8.43 -0.58
CA VAL A 443 -19.81 -8.09 -0.71
C VAL A 443 -19.95 -6.84 -1.58
N VAL A 444 -20.90 -6.89 -2.51
CA VAL A 444 -21.21 -5.80 -3.46
C VAL A 444 -22.71 -5.57 -3.55
N GLY A 445 -23.10 -4.34 -3.92
CA GLY A 445 -24.47 -4.01 -4.34
C GLY A 445 -24.62 -4.28 -5.84
N GLU A 446 -25.68 -4.99 -6.20
CA GLU A 446 -26.09 -5.18 -7.57
C GLU A 446 -27.41 -4.49 -7.83
N HIS A 447 -27.60 -3.96 -9.04
CA HIS A 447 -28.82 -3.24 -9.39
C HIS A 447 -30.07 -4.10 -9.24
N ASP A 448 -31.10 -3.57 -8.55
CA ASP A 448 -32.42 -4.18 -8.39
C ASP A 448 -33.50 -3.15 -8.69
N ASP A 449 -34.39 -3.48 -9.62
CA ASP A 449 -35.45 -2.56 -10.12
C ASP A 449 -36.42 -2.10 -9.01
N ARG A 450 -36.58 -2.87 -7.95
CA ARG A 450 -37.51 -2.59 -6.86
C ARG A 450 -36.86 -1.94 -5.65
N LEU A 451 -35.66 -2.35 -5.32
CA LEU A 451 -34.97 -1.95 -4.08
C LEU A 451 -33.83 -0.96 -4.34
N GLY A 452 -33.53 -0.65 -5.60
CA GLY A 452 -32.37 0.11 -6.02
C GLY A 452 -31.14 -0.76 -6.13
N GLU A 453 -30.72 -1.38 -5.02
CA GLU A 453 -29.64 -2.33 -4.98
C GLU A 453 -30.01 -3.57 -4.16
N GLU A 454 -29.42 -4.71 -4.49
CA GLU A 454 -29.51 -5.96 -3.75
C GLU A 454 -28.13 -6.43 -3.30
N VAL A 455 -28.05 -7.07 -2.14
CA VAL A 455 -26.80 -7.51 -1.53
C VAL A 455 -26.35 -8.85 -2.12
N HIS A 456 -25.17 -8.87 -2.75
CA HIS A 456 -24.54 -10.07 -3.29
C HIS A 456 -23.19 -10.32 -2.60
N ALA A 457 -22.91 -11.58 -2.24
CA ALA A 457 -21.64 -11.99 -1.67
C ALA A 457 -20.88 -12.91 -2.63
N HIS A 458 -19.58 -12.67 -2.79
CA HIS A 458 -18.65 -13.52 -3.53
C HIS A 458 -17.68 -14.14 -2.55
N VAL A 459 -17.65 -15.46 -2.46
CA VAL A 459 -16.97 -16.22 -1.41
C VAL A 459 -15.97 -17.19 -2.02
N VAL A 460 -14.77 -17.25 -1.46
CA VAL A 460 -13.78 -18.31 -1.68
C VAL A 460 -13.79 -19.21 -0.46
N LEU A 461 -13.93 -20.50 -0.67
CA LEU A 461 -13.90 -21.50 0.40
C LEU A 461 -12.48 -22.03 0.60
N HIS A 462 -12.19 -22.52 1.81
CA HIS A 462 -10.97 -23.29 2.06
C HIS A 462 -10.89 -24.52 1.16
N GLN A 463 -9.68 -24.99 0.88
CA GLN A 463 -9.45 -26.21 0.12
C GLN A 463 -10.17 -27.37 0.84
N ASP A 464 -10.87 -28.22 0.07
CA ASP A 464 -11.67 -29.34 0.57
C ASP A 464 -12.93 -28.98 1.40
N ALA A 465 -13.28 -27.69 1.51
CA ALA A 465 -14.55 -27.29 2.11
C ALA A 465 -15.71 -27.46 1.14
N HIS A 466 -16.86 -27.92 1.65
CA HIS A 466 -18.07 -28.20 0.87
C HIS A 466 -19.28 -27.49 1.45
N CYS A 467 -19.31 -26.17 1.30
CA CYS A 467 -20.43 -25.36 1.74
C CYS A 467 -21.24 -24.86 0.53
N CYS A 468 -22.57 -24.98 0.60
CA CYS A 468 -23.44 -24.44 -0.46
C CYS A 468 -23.83 -22.98 -0.17
N PRO A 469 -24.19 -22.20 -1.21
CA PRO A 469 -24.61 -20.81 -1.06
C PRO A 469 -25.76 -20.61 -0.04
N ASP A 470 -26.77 -21.52 -0.04
CA ASP A 470 -27.91 -21.42 0.86
C ASP A 470 -27.53 -21.56 2.32
N THR A 471 -26.51 -22.34 2.64
CA THR A 471 -25.99 -22.47 4.01
C THR A 471 -25.38 -21.15 4.49
N LEU A 472 -24.62 -20.47 3.65
CA LEU A 472 -24.01 -19.18 3.97
C LEU A 472 -25.07 -18.07 4.10
N ILE A 473 -26.11 -18.10 3.26
CA ILE A 473 -27.26 -17.19 3.37
C ILE A 473 -27.98 -17.42 4.71
N ALA A 474 -28.25 -18.68 5.07
CA ALA A 474 -28.89 -19.03 6.33
C ALA A 474 -28.05 -18.57 7.54
N TRP A 475 -26.74 -18.79 7.50
CA TRP A 475 -25.79 -18.31 8.50
C TRP A 475 -25.89 -16.79 8.71
N CYS A 476 -25.85 -16.01 7.61
CA CYS A 476 -25.96 -14.56 7.69
C CYS A 476 -27.33 -14.11 8.21
N ARG A 477 -28.42 -14.81 7.80
CA ARG A 477 -29.78 -14.49 8.20
C ARG A 477 -30.02 -14.63 9.71
N GLU A 478 -29.31 -15.55 10.37
CA GLU A 478 -29.41 -15.73 11.82
C GLU A 478 -28.72 -14.62 12.61
N GLN A 479 -27.78 -13.89 12.00
CA GLN A 479 -26.92 -12.93 12.69
C GLN A 479 -27.13 -11.49 12.25
N LEU A 480 -27.78 -11.27 11.10
CA LEU A 480 -27.98 -9.96 10.52
C LEU A 480 -29.46 -9.63 10.38
N ALA A 481 -29.78 -8.33 10.41
CA ALA A 481 -31.14 -7.85 10.14
C ALA A 481 -31.58 -8.23 8.72
N ASP A 482 -32.91 -8.42 8.53
CA ASP A 482 -33.48 -8.89 7.26
C ASP A 482 -33.11 -8.08 6.02
N TYR A 483 -32.83 -6.78 6.17
CA TYR A 483 -32.44 -5.95 5.03
C TYR A 483 -30.95 -6.01 4.70
N LYS A 484 -30.10 -6.65 5.55
CA LYS A 484 -28.64 -6.67 5.41
C LYS A 484 -28.09 -7.95 4.77
N TYR A 485 -28.62 -9.14 5.13
CA TYR A 485 -28.00 -10.39 4.70
C TYR A 485 -28.03 -10.57 3.17
N PRO A 486 -27.03 -11.23 2.56
CA PRO A 486 -26.94 -11.38 1.12
C PRO A 486 -28.09 -12.26 0.59
N ARG A 487 -28.66 -11.87 -0.53
CA ARG A 487 -29.72 -12.64 -1.22
C ARG A 487 -29.15 -13.64 -2.21
N ARG A 488 -27.92 -13.40 -2.65
CA ARG A 488 -27.16 -14.35 -3.48
C ARG A 488 -25.74 -14.48 -2.96
N VAL A 489 -25.25 -15.71 -2.97
CA VAL A 489 -23.87 -16.04 -2.63
C VAL A 489 -23.28 -16.79 -3.82
N PHE A 490 -22.14 -16.33 -4.30
CA PHE A 490 -21.40 -16.92 -5.42
C PHE A 490 -20.10 -17.52 -4.91
N ILE A 491 -19.96 -18.85 -5.02
CA ILE A 491 -18.70 -19.51 -4.69
C ILE A 491 -17.73 -19.32 -5.86
N ARG A 492 -16.55 -18.80 -5.58
CA ARG A 492 -15.50 -18.50 -6.55
C ARG A 492 -14.21 -19.24 -6.24
N LYS A 493 -13.40 -19.52 -7.26
CA LYS A 493 -12.06 -20.10 -7.10
C LYS A 493 -11.07 -19.06 -6.56
N ALA A 494 -11.23 -17.80 -6.91
CA ALA A 494 -10.42 -16.67 -6.48
C ALA A 494 -11.21 -15.36 -6.63
N LEU A 495 -10.84 -14.34 -5.88
CA LEU A 495 -11.33 -12.98 -6.06
C LEU A 495 -10.31 -12.15 -6.88
N PRO A 496 -10.76 -11.24 -7.76
CA PRO A 496 -9.86 -10.36 -8.49
C PRO A 496 -9.16 -9.39 -7.53
N MET A 497 -7.85 -9.16 -7.76
CA MET A 497 -7.02 -8.35 -6.87
C MET A 497 -6.22 -7.30 -7.62
N THR A 498 -5.95 -6.19 -6.95
CA THR A 498 -4.97 -5.20 -7.40
C THR A 498 -3.54 -5.71 -7.25
N ALA A 499 -2.55 -5.00 -7.85
CA ALA A 499 -1.12 -5.25 -7.60
C ALA A 499 -0.72 -5.12 -6.12
N THR A 500 -1.51 -4.39 -5.32
CA THR A 500 -1.30 -4.23 -3.88
C THR A 500 -2.01 -5.30 -3.03
N GLY A 501 -2.65 -6.31 -3.64
CA GLY A 501 -3.35 -7.38 -2.96
C GLY A 501 -4.74 -7.00 -2.40
N LYS A 502 -5.33 -5.87 -2.83
CA LYS A 502 -6.70 -5.49 -2.46
C LYS A 502 -7.71 -6.10 -3.43
N ILE A 503 -8.85 -6.54 -2.92
CA ILE A 503 -9.94 -7.08 -3.74
C ILE A 503 -10.52 -5.98 -4.63
N LEU A 504 -10.67 -6.27 -5.93
CA LEU A 504 -11.27 -5.39 -6.94
C LEU A 504 -12.79 -5.64 -7.01
N LYS A 505 -13.55 -5.08 -6.07
CA LYS A 505 -15.01 -5.25 -5.99
C LYS A 505 -15.73 -4.89 -7.30
N ARG A 506 -15.26 -3.88 -8.03
CA ARG A 506 -15.85 -3.45 -9.33
C ARG A 506 -15.78 -4.51 -10.45
N GLU A 507 -14.95 -5.52 -10.29
CA GLU A 507 -14.81 -6.63 -11.27
C GLU A 507 -15.59 -7.89 -10.83
N LEU A 508 -16.40 -7.78 -9.77
CA LEU A 508 -17.22 -8.87 -9.27
C LEU A 508 -18.62 -8.79 -9.89
N HIS A 509 -18.83 -9.47 -11.01
CA HIS A 509 -20.14 -9.56 -11.64
C HIS A 509 -20.74 -10.96 -11.51
N PRO A 510 -22.10 -11.08 -11.40
CA PRO A 510 -22.78 -12.38 -11.32
C PRO A 510 -22.52 -13.29 -12.52
N LEU A 511 -22.26 -12.71 -13.70
CA LEU A 511 -22.08 -13.45 -14.97
C LEU A 511 -20.73 -14.17 -15.08
N ASP A 512 -19.75 -13.86 -14.24
CA ASP A 512 -18.42 -14.49 -14.25
C ASP A 512 -18.35 -15.76 -13.37
N VAL A 513 -19.49 -16.25 -12.92
CA VAL A 513 -19.59 -17.47 -12.10
C VAL A 513 -19.62 -18.68 -13.03
N VAL A 514 -18.61 -19.53 -12.94
CA VAL A 514 -18.74 -20.90 -13.41
C VAL A 514 -19.75 -21.56 -12.47
N GLU A 515 -20.99 -21.72 -12.92
CA GLU A 515 -21.97 -22.53 -12.20
C GLU A 515 -21.34 -23.90 -11.94
N VAL A 516 -21.06 -24.18 -10.67
CA VAL A 516 -20.81 -25.56 -10.26
C VAL A 516 -22.17 -26.23 -10.32
N GLU A 517 -22.50 -26.85 -11.46
CA GLU A 517 -23.67 -27.69 -11.58
C GLU A 517 -23.66 -28.70 -10.43
N ASN A 518 -24.78 -28.72 -9.72
CA ASN A 518 -25.04 -29.67 -8.64
C ASN A 518 -24.68 -31.11 -9.04
N GLY A 519 -23.60 -31.64 -8.46
CA GLY A 519 -23.36 -33.07 -8.35
C GLY A 519 -22.78 -33.74 -9.58
N GLN A 520 -21.45 -33.76 -9.65
CA GLN A 520 -20.68 -34.98 -9.98
C GLN A 520 -19.19 -34.71 -9.72
N LEU A 521 -18.67 -35.27 -8.66
CA LEU A 521 -17.34 -35.87 -8.59
C LEU A 521 -17.51 -37.34 -8.54
#